data_29eafd17faea4231ef22faac2c3f0152
#
_entry.id   29eafd17faea4231ef22faac2c3f0152
#
_cell.length_a   1.000
_cell.length_b   1.000
_cell.length_c   1.000
_cell.angle_alpha   90.00
_cell.angle_beta   90.00
_cell.angle_gamma   90.00
#
_symmetry.space_group_name_H-M   'P 1'
#
loop_
_entity.id
_entity.type
_entity.pdbx_description
1 polymer ?
#
loop_
_entity_poly.entity_id
_entity_poly.type
_entity_poly.pdbx_seq_one_letter_code
_entity_poly.pdbx_strand_id
1 'polypeptide(L)'
;MGGATVEGMIKADYFDNKNIIVSDPAEVVLKKFANQGIRTTTDNAAATKEADVVMVFVKPWLVETVLKGIKDSLNPTKQILVVIAAGVKSASIQEWLGTQCPPLFLCIPNIAIAELASMTFLVPVATESSHTETVKAIFDAMGNTLITDEQHLAAGTTLASCGIAYAMRYVRAASEGGVELGFKADQAKEIVMQTMLGAVKLLEASGLHPEAAIDLVTTPGGVTIKGLNEMEHAGFTSAVIRGLKAGAK
;
A
#
# COMPACT_ATOMS: atom_id res chain seq x y z
N MET A 1 -4.27 4.79 -6.66
CA MET A 1 -3.83 4.94 -5.26
C MET A 1 -4.61 6.05 -4.53
N GLY A 2 -4.58 7.31 -4.97
CA GLY A 2 -5.24 8.41 -4.25
C GLY A 2 -6.68 8.12 -3.88
N GLY A 3 -7.51 7.69 -4.83
CA GLY A 3 -8.90 7.31 -4.54
C GLY A 3 -9.04 6.19 -3.50
N ALA A 4 -8.20 5.15 -3.58
CA ALA A 4 -8.20 4.07 -2.59
C ALA A 4 -7.81 4.57 -1.19
N THR A 5 -6.86 5.52 -1.10
CA THR A 5 -6.49 6.13 0.18
C THR A 5 -7.63 6.95 0.76
N VAL A 6 -8.34 7.73 -0.07
CA VAL A 6 -9.52 8.49 0.40
C VAL A 6 -10.62 7.54 0.88
N GLU A 7 -10.90 6.44 0.16
CA GLU A 7 -11.83 5.40 0.60
C GLU A 7 -11.42 4.79 1.94
N GLY A 8 -10.13 4.50 2.11
CA GLY A 8 -9.57 4.03 3.38
C GLY A 8 -9.75 5.04 4.51
N MET A 9 -9.48 6.32 4.28
CA MET A 9 -9.68 7.39 5.27
C MET A 9 -11.14 7.50 5.72
N ILE A 10 -12.08 7.43 4.78
CA ILE A 10 -13.52 7.43 5.09
C ILE A 10 -13.88 6.20 5.93
N LYS A 11 -13.44 5.02 5.50
CA LYS A 11 -13.75 3.74 6.17
C LYS A 11 -13.14 3.63 7.56
N ALA A 12 -11.96 4.21 7.76
CA ALA A 12 -11.27 4.25 9.04
C ALA A 12 -11.95 5.18 10.08
N ASP A 13 -12.76 6.12 9.60
CA ASP A 13 -13.42 7.14 10.43
C ASP A 13 -12.42 7.90 11.36
N TYR A 14 -11.19 8.05 10.88
CA TYR A 14 -10.09 8.69 11.62
C TYR A 14 -10.15 10.21 11.52
N PHE A 15 -10.64 10.73 10.38
CA PHE A 15 -10.86 12.14 10.14
C PHE A 15 -12.33 12.42 9.83
N ASP A 16 -12.82 13.56 10.29
CA ASP A 16 -14.07 14.12 9.78
C ASP A 16 -13.90 14.41 8.27
N ASN A 17 -14.83 13.95 7.44
CA ASN A 17 -14.79 14.10 5.99
C ASN A 17 -14.59 15.55 5.52
N LYS A 18 -15.11 16.53 6.28
CA LYS A 18 -14.93 17.97 6.00
C LYS A 18 -13.47 18.44 6.11
N ASN A 19 -12.61 17.70 6.81
CA ASN A 19 -11.18 17.99 6.97
C ASN A 19 -10.34 17.36 5.84
N ILE A 20 -10.96 16.62 4.93
CA ILE A 20 -10.30 16.04 3.76
C ILE A 20 -10.63 16.90 2.54
N ILE A 21 -9.59 17.27 1.78
CA ILE A 21 -9.73 17.94 0.48
C ILE A 21 -9.11 17.04 -0.58
N VAL A 22 -9.88 16.73 -1.62
CA VAL A 22 -9.40 15.96 -2.78
C VAL A 22 -9.30 16.88 -3.98
N SER A 23 -8.10 16.93 -4.57
CA SER A 23 -7.86 17.63 -5.82
C SER A 23 -7.57 16.65 -6.95
N ASP A 24 -8.29 16.77 -8.06
CA ASP A 24 -8.07 15.98 -9.28
C ASP A 24 -8.53 16.79 -10.49
N PRO A 25 -7.81 16.80 -11.63
CA PRO A 25 -8.26 17.51 -12.82
C PRO A 25 -9.55 16.96 -13.45
N ALA A 26 -9.92 15.71 -13.13
CA ALA A 26 -11.10 15.04 -13.64
C ALA A 26 -12.30 15.19 -12.68
N GLU A 27 -13.22 16.11 -12.98
CA GLU A 27 -14.42 16.35 -12.18
C GLU A 27 -15.25 15.07 -11.93
N VAL A 28 -15.26 14.13 -12.87
CA VAL A 28 -15.98 12.86 -12.71
C VAL A 28 -15.46 12.04 -11.52
N VAL A 29 -14.15 12.09 -11.25
CA VAL A 29 -13.51 11.45 -10.10
C VAL A 29 -13.93 12.15 -8.81
N LEU A 30 -13.98 13.49 -8.82
CA LEU A 30 -14.33 14.30 -7.67
C LEU A 30 -15.78 14.11 -7.20
N LYS A 31 -16.72 13.91 -8.13
CA LYS A 31 -18.16 13.70 -7.82
C LYS A 31 -18.39 12.56 -6.83
N LYS A 32 -17.60 11.46 -6.95
CA LYS A 32 -17.70 10.31 -6.05
C LYS A 32 -17.44 10.72 -4.58
N PHE A 33 -16.45 11.58 -4.35
CA PHE A 33 -16.02 11.99 -3.01
C PHE A 33 -16.87 13.15 -2.48
N ALA A 34 -17.27 14.08 -3.35
CA ALA A 34 -18.19 15.15 -2.99
C ALA A 34 -19.53 14.61 -2.42
N ASN A 35 -20.05 13.53 -3.01
CA ASN A 35 -21.27 12.86 -2.53
C ASN A 35 -21.11 12.21 -1.13
N GLN A 36 -19.89 12.09 -0.63
CA GLN A 36 -19.57 11.55 0.69
C GLN A 36 -19.18 12.65 1.69
N GLY A 37 -19.44 13.92 1.34
CA GLY A 37 -19.17 15.08 2.23
C GLY A 37 -17.71 15.54 2.23
N ILE A 38 -16.88 15.03 1.31
CA ILE A 38 -15.49 15.45 1.15
C ILE A 38 -15.42 16.71 0.29
N ARG A 39 -14.57 17.64 0.68
CA ARG A 39 -14.30 18.85 -0.07
C ARG A 39 -13.51 18.50 -1.32
N THR A 40 -13.90 19.03 -2.46
CA THR A 40 -13.29 18.71 -3.75
C THR A 40 -12.96 19.97 -4.54
N THR A 41 -11.87 19.94 -5.31
CA THR A 41 -11.46 21.02 -6.19
C THR A 41 -10.66 20.49 -7.40
N THR A 42 -10.58 21.26 -8.46
CA THR A 42 -9.66 20.99 -9.58
C THR A 42 -8.37 21.81 -9.47
N ASP A 43 -8.26 22.65 -8.44
CA ASP A 43 -7.11 23.54 -8.19
C ASP A 43 -6.22 22.97 -7.08
N ASN A 44 -5.09 22.39 -7.46
CA ASN A 44 -4.09 21.86 -6.53
C ASN A 44 -3.53 22.94 -5.59
N ALA A 45 -3.35 24.16 -6.06
CA ALA A 45 -2.76 25.25 -5.27
C ALA A 45 -3.75 25.71 -4.17
N ALA A 46 -5.05 25.78 -4.49
CA ALA A 46 -6.08 26.09 -3.54
C ALA A 46 -6.18 25.02 -2.44
N ALA A 47 -6.19 23.73 -2.82
CA ALA A 47 -6.19 22.61 -1.86
C ALA A 47 -4.95 22.65 -0.95
N THR A 48 -3.77 22.90 -1.53
CA THR A 48 -2.50 22.95 -0.79
C THR A 48 -2.50 24.03 0.30
N LYS A 49 -3.03 25.22 0.02
CA LYS A 49 -3.05 26.35 1.01
C LYS A 49 -3.85 26.05 2.27
N GLU A 50 -4.83 25.16 2.18
CA GLU A 50 -5.74 24.84 3.27
C GLU A 50 -5.37 23.58 4.05
N ALA A 51 -4.38 22.82 3.60
CA ALA A 51 -4.01 21.53 4.18
C ALA A 51 -2.84 21.65 5.16
N ASP A 52 -2.87 20.89 6.26
CA ASP A 52 -1.73 20.68 7.15
C ASP A 52 -0.80 19.58 6.62
N VAL A 53 -1.38 18.57 5.99
CA VAL A 53 -0.65 17.46 5.34
C VAL A 53 -1.03 17.41 3.87
N VAL A 54 -0.06 17.64 3.00
CA VAL A 54 -0.21 17.59 1.54
C VAL A 54 0.26 16.25 1.04
N MET A 55 -0.64 15.46 0.46
CA MET A 55 -0.35 14.14 -0.09
C MET A 55 -0.42 14.14 -1.62
N VAL A 56 0.66 13.77 -2.29
CA VAL A 56 0.76 13.76 -3.75
C VAL A 56 0.67 12.34 -4.28
N PHE A 57 -0.47 12.02 -4.92
CA PHE A 57 -0.78 10.71 -5.51
C PHE A 57 -0.86 10.80 -7.03
N VAL A 58 0.26 10.99 -7.68
CA VAL A 58 0.31 11.05 -9.15
C VAL A 58 1.30 10.05 -9.71
N LYS A 59 1.25 9.83 -11.02
CA LYS A 59 2.26 9.00 -11.69
C LYS A 59 3.65 9.64 -11.56
N PRO A 60 4.73 8.85 -11.47
CA PRO A 60 6.09 9.36 -11.22
C PRO A 60 6.50 10.50 -12.14
N TRP A 61 6.17 10.42 -13.42
CA TRP A 61 6.50 11.45 -14.43
C TRP A 61 5.70 12.76 -14.29
N LEU A 62 4.68 12.81 -13.46
CA LEU A 62 3.89 14.02 -13.18
C LEU A 62 4.31 14.72 -11.87
N VAL A 63 5.11 14.07 -11.02
CA VAL A 63 5.45 14.58 -9.69
C VAL A 63 6.13 15.94 -9.78
N GLU A 64 7.13 16.09 -10.62
CA GLU A 64 7.84 17.35 -10.80
C GLU A 64 6.88 18.49 -11.20
N THR A 65 6.04 18.24 -12.20
CA THR A 65 5.08 19.25 -12.69
C THR A 65 4.10 19.66 -11.61
N VAL A 66 3.55 18.68 -10.87
CA VAL A 66 2.59 18.95 -9.79
C VAL A 66 3.25 19.72 -8.66
N LEU A 67 4.43 19.28 -8.19
CA LEU A 67 5.14 19.94 -7.10
C LEU A 67 5.56 21.37 -7.45
N LYS A 68 6.07 21.61 -8.66
CA LYS A 68 6.37 22.97 -9.14
C LYS A 68 5.12 23.84 -9.24
N GLY A 69 3.97 23.25 -9.62
CA GLY A 69 2.70 23.97 -9.71
C GLY A 69 2.10 24.40 -8.36
N ILE A 70 2.43 23.69 -7.27
CA ILE A 70 1.97 24.04 -5.92
C ILE A 70 3.04 24.70 -5.06
N LYS A 71 4.26 24.84 -5.54
CA LYS A 71 5.43 25.33 -4.79
C LYS A 71 5.16 26.60 -4.00
N ASP A 72 4.58 27.60 -4.64
CA ASP A 72 4.31 28.91 -4.03
C ASP A 72 3.12 28.89 -3.04
N SER A 73 2.41 27.77 -3.00
CA SER A 73 1.29 27.54 -2.10
C SER A 73 1.68 26.69 -0.88
N LEU A 74 2.88 26.10 -0.90
CA LEU A 74 3.42 25.35 0.23
C LEU A 74 3.92 26.28 1.33
N ASN A 75 3.71 25.85 2.59
CA ASN A 75 4.29 26.49 3.76
C ASN A 75 5.29 25.55 4.45
N PRO A 76 6.61 25.74 4.27
CA PRO A 76 7.64 24.83 4.74
C PRO A 76 7.73 24.71 6.27
N THR A 77 7.11 25.63 7.02
CA THR A 77 7.17 25.64 8.49
C THR A 77 5.90 25.12 9.18
N LYS A 78 4.82 24.90 8.41
CA LYS A 78 3.52 24.48 8.96
C LYS A 78 2.98 23.20 8.36
N GLN A 79 3.42 22.85 7.17
CA GLN A 79 2.88 21.72 6.43
C GLN A 79 3.84 20.53 6.42
N ILE A 80 3.29 19.36 6.20
CA ILE A 80 4.02 18.13 5.91
C ILE A 80 3.72 17.73 4.46
N LEU A 81 4.74 17.35 3.70
CA LEU A 81 4.61 16.84 2.34
C LEU A 81 4.84 15.33 2.30
N VAL A 82 3.86 14.59 1.80
CA VAL A 82 3.95 13.14 1.58
C VAL A 82 3.84 12.85 0.09
N VAL A 83 4.87 12.25 -0.51
CA VAL A 83 4.89 11.93 -1.93
C VAL A 83 4.77 10.43 -2.14
N ILE A 84 3.72 10.02 -2.83
CA ILE A 84 3.40 8.64 -3.14
C ILE A 84 3.66 8.38 -4.63
N ALA A 85 4.93 8.15 -4.96
CA ALA A 85 5.33 7.88 -6.34
C ALA A 85 6.57 6.97 -6.36
N ALA A 86 6.42 5.77 -6.88
CA ALA A 86 7.51 4.81 -6.99
C ALA A 86 8.63 5.34 -7.90
N GLY A 87 9.88 5.24 -7.46
CA GLY A 87 11.07 5.61 -8.23
C GLY A 87 11.41 7.10 -8.24
N VAL A 88 10.64 7.96 -7.56
CA VAL A 88 10.98 9.38 -7.40
C VAL A 88 11.86 9.53 -6.15
N LYS A 89 13.03 10.13 -6.31
CA LYS A 89 14.01 10.30 -5.23
C LYS A 89 13.72 11.55 -4.41
N SER A 90 13.94 11.45 -3.10
CA SER A 90 13.80 12.60 -2.18
C SER A 90 14.67 13.79 -2.58
N ALA A 91 15.91 13.54 -3.00
CA ALA A 91 16.83 14.59 -3.46
C ALA A 91 16.26 15.41 -4.64
N SER A 92 15.59 14.76 -5.60
CA SER A 92 14.95 15.46 -6.72
C SER A 92 13.81 16.35 -6.25
N ILE A 93 12.98 15.87 -5.31
CA ILE A 93 11.88 16.65 -4.74
C ILE A 93 12.43 17.90 -4.02
N GLN A 94 13.47 17.72 -3.19
CA GLN A 94 14.12 18.83 -2.50
C GLN A 94 14.75 19.85 -3.47
N GLU A 95 15.33 19.39 -4.58
CA GLU A 95 15.86 20.26 -5.63
C GLU A 95 14.73 21.08 -6.29
N TRP A 96 13.62 20.47 -6.65
CA TRP A 96 12.51 21.16 -7.31
C TRP A 96 11.84 22.21 -6.43
N LEU A 97 11.69 21.90 -5.13
CA LEU A 97 11.04 22.80 -4.16
C LEU A 97 12.01 23.79 -3.54
N GLY A 98 13.29 23.47 -3.39
CA GLY A 98 14.29 24.31 -2.75
C GLY A 98 13.89 24.67 -1.31
N THR A 99 13.98 25.94 -0.95
CA THR A 99 13.63 26.45 0.39
C THR A 99 12.13 26.34 0.73
N GLN A 100 11.28 26.04 -0.23
CA GLN A 100 9.84 25.82 -0.04
C GLN A 100 9.48 24.37 0.28
N CYS A 101 10.48 23.48 0.42
CA CYS A 101 10.23 22.07 0.74
C CYS A 101 9.85 21.92 2.23
N PRO A 102 8.62 21.49 2.53
CA PRO A 102 8.24 21.14 3.91
C PRO A 102 8.96 19.88 4.39
N PRO A 103 8.83 19.49 5.68
CA PRO A 103 9.13 18.15 6.15
C PRO A 103 8.56 17.11 5.17
N LEU A 104 9.45 16.29 4.59
CA LEU A 104 9.15 15.42 3.44
C LEU A 104 9.11 13.96 3.84
N PHE A 105 8.11 13.25 3.32
CA PHE A 105 8.02 11.80 3.41
C PHE A 105 7.86 11.19 2.01
N LEU A 106 8.61 10.12 1.73
CA LEU A 106 8.25 9.20 0.65
C LEU A 106 7.41 8.08 1.22
N CYS A 107 6.34 7.73 0.52
CA CYS A 107 5.38 6.77 1.03
C CYS A 107 4.92 5.81 -0.09
N ILE A 108 4.92 4.52 0.22
CA ILE A 108 4.44 3.48 -0.71
C ILE A 108 3.42 2.60 0.01
N PRO A 109 2.13 2.95 -0.04
CA PRO A 109 1.06 2.06 0.35
C PRO A 109 0.75 1.04 -0.78
N ASN A 110 -0.12 0.08 -0.47
CA ASN A 110 -0.73 -0.76 -1.50
C ASN A 110 -2.25 -0.54 -1.58
N ILE A 111 -2.90 -1.12 -2.59
CA ILE A 111 -4.32 -0.85 -2.87
C ILE A 111 -5.27 -1.37 -1.77
N ALA A 112 -4.82 -2.31 -0.92
CA ALA A 112 -5.61 -2.78 0.22
C ALA A 112 -5.82 -1.71 1.31
N ILE A 113 -5.25 -0.51 1.13
CA ILE A 113 -5.51 0.66 1.96
C ILE A 113 -7.00 1.01 2.01
N ALA A 114 -7.74 0.78 0.92
CA ALA A 114 -9.20 0.96 0.86
C ALA A 114 -9.96 -0.02 1.78
N GLU A 115 -9.32 -1.12 2.17
CA GLU A 115 -9.87 -2.15 3.05
C GLU A 115 -9.24 -2.14 4.45
N LEU A 116 -8.48 -1.08 4.79
CA LEU A 116 -7.76 -0.93 6.07
C LEU A 116 -6.74 -2.04 6.31
N ALA A 117 -6.16 -2.57 5.25
CA ALA A 117 -5.23 -3.69 5.27
C ALA A 117 -3.95 -3.42 4.45
N SER A 118 -3.55 -2.14 4.34
CA SER A 118 -2.31 -1.79 3.66
C SER A 118 -1.09 -2.18 4.48
N MET A 119 -0.05 -2.66 3.83
CA MET A 119 1.31 -2.50 4.32
C MET A 119 1.91 -1.27 3.65
N THR A 120 2.19 -0.23 4.43
CA THR A 120 2.68 1.05 3.96
C THR A 120 4.13 1.25 4.36
N PHE A 121 5.02 1.51 3.40
CA PHE A 121 6.41 1.92 3.67
C PHE A 121 6.48 3.43 3.76
N LEU A 122 7.09 3.94 4.83
CA LEU A 122 7.25 5.35 5.10
C LEU A 122 8.72 5.70 5.29
N VAL A 123 9.22 6.64 4.51
CA VAL A 123 10.60 7.15 4.59
C VAL A 123 10.56 8.61 5.03
N PRO A 124 10.94 8.91 6.27
CA PRO A 124 11.15 10.29 6.72
C PRO A 124 12.40 10.88 6.05
N VAL A 125 12.28 12.11 5.51
CA VAL A 125 13.40 12.82 4.86
C VAL A 125 13.59 14.16 5.56
N ALA A 126 14.64 14.28 6.36
CA ALA A 126 14.96 15.50 7.11
C ALA A 126 13.77 16.04 7.94
N THR A 127 13.13 15.16 8.71
CA THR A 127 11.93 15.46 9.51
C THR A 127 12.17 15.26 10.99
N GLU A 128 11.34 15.90 11.81
CA GLU A 128 11.31 15.67 13.26
C GLU A 128 10.45 14.45 13.62
N SER A 129 10.66 13.90 14.82
CA SER A 129 9.88 12.75 15.31
C SER A 129 8.38 12.99 15.32
N SER A 130 7.95 14.20 15.71
CA SER A 130 6.54 14.61 15.74
C SER A 130 5.86 14.52 14.36
N HIS A 131 6.56 14.92 13.30
CA HIS A 131 6.06 14.78 11.92
C HIS A 131 5.93 13.31 11.54
N THR A 132 6.91 12.48 11.94
CA THR A 132 6.89 11.04 11.65
C THR A 132 5.74 10.35 12.37
N GLU A 133 5.50 10.66 13.63
CA GLU A 133 4.37 10.14 14.40
C GLU A 133 3.03 10.53 13.77
N THR A 134 2.90 11.78 13.33
CA THR A 134 1.69 12.29 12.66
C THR A 134 1.39 11.51 11.38
N VAL A 135 2.38 11.39 10.48
CA VAL A 135 2.18 10.70 9.19
C VAL A 135 1.97 9.21 9.40
N LYS A 136 2.72 8.60 10.32
CA LYS A 136 2.56 7.19 10.68
C LYS A 136 1.14 6.90 11.19
N ALA A 137 0.61 7.72 12.10
CA ALA A 137 -0.73 7.54 12.64
C ALA A 137 -1.83 7.60 11.57
N ILE A 138 -1.67 8.48 10.57
CA ILE A 138 -2.59 8.54 9.42
C ILE A 138 -2.63 7.21 8.66
N PHE A 139 -1.47 6.63 8.35
CA PHE A 139 -1.41 5.38 7.59
C PHE A 139 -1.72 4.15 8.45
N ASP A 140 -1.39 4.16 9.74
CA ASP A 140 -1.76 3.09 10.68
C ASP A 140 -3.29 2.95 10.86
N ALA A 141 -4.04 4.01 10.68
CA ALA A 141 -5.50 3.95 10.64
C ALA A 141 -6.04 3.12 9.45
N MET A 142 -5.21 2.89 8.42
CA MET A 142 -5.57 2.19 7.20
C MET A 142 -4.76 0.91 6.95
N GLY A 143 -4.09 0.40 7.99
CA GLY A 143 -3.28 -0.81 7.94
C GLY A 143 -2.06 -0.73 8.84
N ASN A 144 -0.93 -1.28 8.41
CA ASN A 144 0.33 -1.23 9.14
C ASN A 144 1.35 -0.36 8.41
N THR A 145 2.13 0.44 9.15
CA THR A 145 3.19 1.30 8.59
C THR A 145 4.57 0.87 9.08
N LEU A 146 5.46 0.60 8.14
CA LEU A 146 6.86 0.32 8.40
C LEU A 146 7.70 1.55 8.03
N ILE A 147 8.39 2.12 9.03
CA ILE A 147 9.40 3.15 8.79
C ILE A 147 10.65 2.47 8.25
N THR A 148 11.18 2.98 7.15
CA THR A 148 12.35 2.44 6.46
C THR A 148 13.18 3.56 5.83
N ASP A 149 14.22 3.22 5.08
CA ASP A 149 14.99 4.15 4.27
C ASP A 149 14.62 4.08 2.79
N GLU A 150 15.09 5.06 2.02
CA GLU A 150 14.79 5.17 0.59
C GLU A 150 15.33 3.99 -0.24
N GLN A 151 16.44 3.36 0.21
CA GLN A 151 17.07 2.25 -0.51
C GLN A 151 16.18 1.01 -0.51
N HIS A 152 15.37 0.82 0.53
CA HIS A 152 14.46 -0.32 0.67
C HIS A 152 13.10 -0.13 -0.02
N LEU A 153 12.76 1.08 -0.53
CA LEU A 153 11.45 1.32 -1.13
C LEU A 153 11.17 0.44 -2.37
N ALA A 154 12.18 0.16 -3.20
CA ALA A 154 11.99 -0.71 -4.36
C ALA A 154 11.68 -2.15 -3.93
N ALA A 155 12.41 -2.67 -2.94
CA ALA A 155 12.14 -3.98 -2.36
C ALA A 155 10.77 -4.03 -1.66
N GLY A 156 10.43 -2.99 -0.89
CA GLY A 156 9.11 -2.84 -0.27
C GLY A 156 7.97 -2.80 -1.29
N THR A 157 8.16 -2.09 -2.39
CA THR A 157 7.17 -2.01 -3.49
C THR A 157 6.88 -3.38 -4.07
N THR A 158 7.91 -4.17 -4.39
CA THR A 158 7.68 -5.51 -4.95
C THR A 158 7.07 -6.46 -3.93
N LEU A 159 7.49 -6.38 -2.66
CA LEU A 159 7.03 -7.28 -1.62
C LEU A 159 5.56 -7.00 -1.22
N ALA A 160 5.19 -5.73 -1.02
CA ALA A 160 3.87 -5.36 -0.53
C ALA A 160 2.90 -4.91 -1.63
N SER A 161 3.31 -4.01 -2.54
CA SER A 161 2.39 -3.51 -3.56
C SER A 161 2.19 -4.52 -4.70
N CYS A 162 3.28 -5.05 -5.28
CA CYS A 162 3.19 -6.14 -6.25
C CYS A 162 2.73 -7.45 -5.60
N GLY A 163 3.10 -7.66 -4.34
CA GLY A 163 2.73 -8.81 -3.52
C GLY A 163 1.22 -9.07 -3.47
N ILE A 164 0.38 -8.02 -3.51
CA ILE A 164 -1.08 -8.17 -3.64
C ILE A 164 -1.45 -8.97 -4.88
N ALA A 165 -0.85 -8.66 -6.03
CA ALA A 165 -1.12 -9.40 -7.27
C ALA A 165 -0.57 -10.84 -7.22
N TYR A 166 0.56 -11.05 -6.56
CA TYR A 166 1.13 -12.40 -6.39
C TYR A 166 0.25 -13.28 -5.49
N ALA A 167 -0.26 -12.72 -4.39
CA ALA A 167 -1.23 -13.39 -3.53
C ALA A 167 -2.52 -13.72 -4.29
N MET A 168 -3.05 -12.78 -5.07
CA MET A 168 -4.23 -13.00 -5.91
C MET A 168 -3.97 -14.08 -6.99
N ARG A 169 -2.74 -14.18 -7.51
CA ARG A 169 -2.36 -15.25 -8.45
C ARG A 169 -2.39 -16.62 -7.77
N TYR A 170 -1.92 -16.71 -6.51
CA TYR A 170 -2.06 -17.94 -5.72
C TYR A 170 -3.53 -18.30 -5.52
N VAL A 171 -4.38 -17.34 -5.09
CA VAL A 171 -5.82 -17.57 -4.93
C VAL A 171 -6.42 -18.12 -6.21
N ARG A 172 -6.07 -17.54 -7.36
CA ARG A 172 -6.57 -17.99 -8.66
C ARG A 172 -6.16 -19.44 -8.96
N ALA A 173 -4.87 -19.77 -8.84
CA ALA A 173 -4.35 -21.09 -9.12
C ALA A 173 -4.96 -22.16 -8.19
N ALA A 174 -5.03 -21.88 -6.89
CA ALA A 174 -5.64 -22.78 -5.93
C ALA A 174 -7.13 -22.99 -6.17
N SER A 175 -7.85 -21.93 -6.61
CA SER A 175 -9.26 -22.03 -6.99
C SER A 175 -9.46 -22.90 -8.25
N GLU A 176 -8.57 -22.80 -9.24
CA GLU A 176 -8.59 -23.67 -10.42
C GLU A 176 -8.39 -25.15 -10.04
N GLY A 177 -7.44 -25.43 -9.13
CA GLY A 177 -7.28 -26.78 -8.56
C GLY A 177 -8.52 -27.25 -7.79
N GLY A 178 -9.17 -26.38 -7.06
CA GLY A 178 -10.45 -26.69 -6.39
C GLY A 178 -11.56 -27.08 -7.36
N VAL A 179 -11.61 -26.41 -8.52
CA VAL A 179 -12.56 -26.78 -9.60
C VAL A 179 -12.23 -28.15 -10.18
N GLU A 180 -10.97 -28.45 -10.43
CA GLU A 180 -10.52 -29.78 -10.90
C GLU A 180 -10.87 -30.88 -9.90
N LEU A 181 -10.88 -30.56 -8.60
CA LEU A 181 -11.30 -31.45 -7.51
C LEU A 181 -12.84 -31.56 -7.33
N GLY A 182 -13.64 -30.88 -8.17
CA GLY A 182 -15.08 -31.00 -8.23
C GLY A 182 -15.90 -29.90 -7.53
N PHE A 183 -15.28 -28.87 -6.98
CA PHE A 183 -16.00 -27.70 -6.43
C PHE A 183 -16.47 -26.76 -7.53
N LYS A 184 -17.59 -26.07 -7.31
CA LYS A 184 -17.97 -24.95 -8.18
C LYS A 184 -16.95 -23.80 -8.03
N ALA A 185 -16.71 -23.03 -9.08
CA ALA A 185 -15.68 -21.98 -9.12
C ALA A 185 -15.80 -20.95 -7.97
N ASP A 186 -17.03 -20.51 -7.67
CA ASP A 186 -17.26 -19.56 -6.57
C ASP A 186 -16.99 -20.17 -5.21
N GLN A 187 -17.37 -21.43 -5.00
CA GLN A 187 -17.08 -22.17 -3.76
C GLN A 187 -15.58 -22.39 -3.59
N ALA A 188 -14.87 -22.80 -4.65
CA ALA A 188 -13.42 -23.00 -4.62
C ALA A 188 -12.71 -21.70 -4.23
N LYS A 189 -13.10 -20.57 -4.83
CA LYS A 189 -12.57 -19.24 -4.49
C LYS A 189 -12.80 -18.89 -3.01
N GLU A 190 -14.02 -19.06 -2.52
CA GLU A 190 -14.39 -18.76 -1.12
C GLU A 190 -13.57 -19.60 -0.14
N ILE A 191 -13.46 -20.90 -0.39
CA ILE A 191 -12.66 -21.83 0.42
C ILE A 191 -11.20 -21.38 0.49
N VAL A 192 -10.59 -21.08 -0.66
CA VAL A 192 -9.19 -20.66 -0.74
C VAL A 192 -8.96 -19.34 -0.01
N MET A 193 -9.82 -18.35 -0.22
CA MET A 193 -9.70 -17.05 0.46
C MET A 193 -9.79 -17.21 1.98
N GLN A 194 -10.76 -17.98 2.50
CA GLN A 194 -10.90 -18.20 3.92
C GLN A 194 -9.72 -18.99 4.50
N THR A 195 -9.19 -19.95 3.77
CA THR A 195 -8.00 -20.73 4.17
C THR A 195 -6.77 -19.84 4.28
N MET A 196 -6.52 -18.96 3.30
CA MET A 196 -5.40 -18.00 3.34
C MET A 196 -5.53 -17.05 4.53
N LEU A 197 -6.72 -16.50 4.76
CA LEU A 197 -6.97 -15.64 5.92
C LEU A 197 -6.69 -16.38 7.24
N GLY A 198 -7.09 -17.64 7.34
CA GLY A 198 -6.81 -18.49 8.48
C GLY A 198 -5.32 -18.73 8.70
N ALA A 199 -4.58 -19.04 7.63
CA ALA A 199 -3.14 -19.26 7.69
C ALA A 199 -2.37 -18.02 8.17
N VAL A 200 -2.71 -16.82 7.64
CA VAL A 200 -2.11 -15.56 8.09
C VAL A 200 -2.39 -15.32 9.58
N LYS A 201 -3.65 -15.48 10.02
CA LYS A 201 -4.02 -15.30 11.43
C LYS A 201 -3.31 -16.28 12.36
N LEU A 202 -3.11 -17.52 11.93
CA LEU A 202 -2.36 -18.52 12.71
C LEU A 202 -0.89 -18.15 12.86
N LEU A 203 -0.25 -17.65 11.80
CA LEU A 203 1.13 -17.16 11.85
C LEU A 203 1.26 -15.96 12.79
N GLU A 204 0.36 -14.98 12.68
CA GLU A 204 0.35 -13.80 13.56
C GLU A 204 0.16 -14.18 15.03
N ALA A 205 -0.80 -15.05 15.32
CA ALA A 205 -1.12 -15.46 16.68
C ALA A 205 -0.01 -16.32 17.32
N SER A 206 0.64 -17.17 16.55
CA SER A 206 1.68 -18.08 17.06
C SER A 206 3.06 -17.43 17.16
N GLY A 207 3.35 -16.45 16.31
CA GLY A 207 4.70 -15.87 16.16
C GLY A 207 5.76 -16.86 15.68
N LEU A 208 5.35 -18.03 15.19
CA LEU A 208 6.26 -19.07 14.73
C LEU A 208 6.90 -18.70 13.38
N HIS A 209 8.08 -19.27 13.15
CA HIS A 209 8.66 -19.28 11.82
C HIS A 209 7.72 -20.04 10.86
N PRO A 210 7.52 -19.60 9.59
CA PRO A 210 6.60 -20.25 8.65
C PRO A 210 6.79 -21.76 8.52
N GLU A 211 8.04 -22.25 8.47
CA GLU A 211 8.31 -23.70 8.38
C GLU A 211 7.83 -24.46 9.63
N ALA A 212 8.03 -23.90 10.83
CA ALA A 212 7.53 -24.51 12.05
C ALA A 212 6.00 -24.53 12.10
N ALA A 213 5.34 -23.53 11.54
CA ALA A 213 3.88 -23.50 11.42
C ALA A 213 3.38 -24.51 10.38
N ILE A 214 4.10 -24.74 9.29
CA ILE A 214 3.80 -25.79 8.31
C ILE A 214 3.88 -27.17 8.96
N ASP A 215 4.90 -27.42 9.80
CA ASP A 215 5.04 -28.69 10.52
C ASP A 215 3.83 -29.01 11.43
N LEU A 216 3.17 -28.01 12.01
CA LEU A 216 1.96 -28.21 12.81
C LEU A 216 0.78 -28.78 12.02
N VAL A 217 0.74 -28.56 10.72
CA VAL A 217 -0.35 -29.00 9.83
C VAL A 217 0.07 -30.15 8.91
N THR A 218 1.27 -30.70 9.10
CA THR A 218 1.78 -31.86 8.37
C THR A 218 1.90 -33.08 9.29
N THR A 219 1.36 -34.21 8.86
CA THR A 219 1.46 -35.47 9.57
C THR A 219 2.25 -36.50 8.74
N PRO A 220 2.96 -37.46 9.38
CA PRO A 220 3.69 -38.50 8.68
C PRO A 220 2.80 -39.27 7.69
N GLY A 221 3.19 -39.25 6.39
CA GLY A 221 2.42 -39.91 5.33
C GLY A 221 1.12 -39.22 4.92
N GLY A 222 0.79 -38.06 5.54
CA GLY A 222 -0.44 -37.31 5.30
C GLY A 222 -0.53 -36.68 3.91
N VAL A 223 -1.70 -36.16 3.56
CA VAL A 223 -1.96 -35.54 2.26
C VAL A 223 -1.27 -34.19 2.12
N THR A 224 -1.10 -33.45 3.21
CA THR A 224 -0.48 -32.12 3.20
C THR A 224 0.97 -32.18 2.72
N ILE A 225 1.78 -33.07 3.30
CA ILE A 225 3.20 -33.17 2.90
C ILE A 225 3.37 -33.63 1.46
N LYS A 226 2.48 -34.49 0.96
CA LYS A 226 2.50 -34.92 -0.46
C LYS A 226 2.23 -33.73 -1.38
N GLY A 227 1.23 -32.91 -1.07
CA GLY A 227 0.93 -31.70 -1.84
C GLY A 227 2.06 -30.69 -1.81
N LEU A 228 2.66 -30.42 -0.64
CA LEU A 228 3.81 -29.52 -0.49
C LEU A 228 5.01 -29.99 -1.34
N ASN A 229 5.33 -31.28 -1.32
CA ASN A 229 6.43 -31.83 -2.08
C ASN A 229 6.19 -31.67 -3.61
N GLU A 230 4.96 -31.93 -4.10
CA GLU A 230 4.64 -31.72 -5.52
C GLU A 230 4.73 -30.25 -5.92
N MET A 231 4.29 -29.33 -5.09
CA MET A 231 4.45 -27.88 -5.34
C MET A 231 5.94 -27.50 -5.41
N GLU A 232 6.78 -28.05 -4.52
CA GLU A 232 8.21 -27.77 -4.52
C GLU A 232 8.93 -28.43 -5.71
N HIS A 233 8.56 -29.65 -6.13
CA HIS A 233 9.06 -30.29 -7.36
C HIS A 233 8.74 -29.43 -8.58
N ALA A 234 7.59 -28.75 -8.61
CA ALA A 234 7.22 -27.79 -9.63
C ALA A 234 7.96 -26.43 -9.51
N GLY A 235 8.78 -26.24 -8.47
CA GLY A 235 9.62 -25.06 -8.28
C GLY A 235 8.90 -23.87 -7.65
N PHE A 236 7.92 -24.10 -6.78
CA PHE A 236 7.11 -23.06 -6.16
C PHE A 236 7.96 -21.99 -5.47
N THR A 237 8.84 -22.38 -4.55
CA THR A 237 9.72 -21.45 -3.82
C THR A 237 10.58 -20.63 -4.79
N SER A 238 11.18 -21.28 -5.78
CA SER A 238 11.99 -20.60 -6.80
C SER A 238 11.17 -19.60 -7.62
N ALA A 239 9.95 -19.95 -8.00
CA ALA A 239 9.06 -19.06 -8.77
C ALA A 239 8.71 -17.79 -8.00
N VAL A 240 8.36 -17.92 -6.70
CA VAL A 240 8.05 -16.80 -5.82
C VAL A 240 9.26 -15.86 -5.66
N ILE A 241 10.43 -16.41 -5.32
CA ILE A 241 11.66 -15.62 -5.13
C ILE A 241 12.05 -14.89 -6.42
N ARG A 242 12.00 -15.58 -7.56
CA ARG A 242 12.34 -14.98 -8.87
C ARG A 242 11.36 -13.88 -9.27
N GLY A 243 10.06 -14.06 -9.00
CA GLY A 243 9.03 -13.06 -9.25
C GLY A 243 9.28 -11.77 -8.45
N LEU A 244 9.55 -11.90 -7.15
CA LEU A 244 9.88 -10.78 -6.28
C LEU A 244 11.15 -10.04 -6.75
N LYS A 245 12.22 -10.78 -7.07
CA LYS A 245 13.47 -10.17 -7.56
C LYS A 245 13.31 -9.47 -8.91
N ALA A 246 12.44 -9.97 -9.78
CA ALA A 246 12.17 -9.32 -11.06
C ALA A 246 11.40 -8.00 -10.90
N GLY A 247 10.52 -7.91 -9.92
CA GLY A 247 9.74 -6.70 -9.63
C GLY A 247 10.53 -5.58 -8.92
N ALA A 248 11.70 -5.89 -8.34
CA ALA A 248 12.55 -4.94 -7.62
C ALA A 248 13.60 -4.22 -8.51
N LYS A 249 13.65 -4.52 -9.81
CA LYS A 249 14.63 -3.96 -10.78
C LYS A 249 14.17 -2.63 -11.34
#